data_a9b9e6cdb36b2cb493f8748386656c41
#
_entry.id   a9b9e6cdb36b2cb493f8748386656c41
#
_cell.length_a   1.000
_cell.length_b   1.000
_cell.length_c   1.000
_cell.angle_alpha   90.00
_cell.angle_beta   90.00
_cell.angle_gamma   90.00
#
_symmetry.space_group_name_H-M   'P 1'
#
loop_
_entity.id
_entity.type
_entity.pdbx_description
1 polymer ?
#
loop_
_entity_poly.entity_id
_entity_poly.type
_entity_poly.pdbx_seq_one_letter_code
_entity_poly.pdbx_strand_id
1 'polypeptide(L)'
;MKHYVGLAITSIFIITGCSNNVETQPAKTETVQSQPKNKETANTIPQNFYKEITSGKIAHIHGIGYAGNMPGISIATHSGIKVYQNGKWFETATQLHDYMGFQATKNGFFASGHPEPGANFKNPLGLMKSSDGGNNLEKLAFYGESDFHNLAVGYNTEAIYLYNERPNSKLQQGFYFSTDNGQEWKNSKLKGLSSTIHSFSAHPDQSSVVAVSAKDGVYLSTDYGNTFELFSKSVESTAVTVSNEDVIYASINKQNEQMITKKSIATNEETNIQIPSLDSKDTIMYISQNPQNSSEMVFATMKANVFLSTDGGKTWKQITKEGSLQYN
;
A
#
# COMPACT_ATOMS: atom_id res chain seq x y z
N MET A 1 54.67 -17.18 32.50
CA MET A 1 54.85 -18.30 33.45
C MET A 1 53.58 -18.47 34.26
N LYS A 2 53.08 -19.62 34.30
CA LYS A 2 52.09 -20.37 35.08
C LYS A 2 50.85 -20.77 34.26
N HIS A 3 50.95 -22.00 33.79
CA HIS A 3 49.86 -22.87 33.31
C HIS A 3 49.03 -23.35 34.51
N TYR A 4 47.71 -23.45 34.34
CA TYR A 4 46.93 -24.41 35.11
C TYR A 4 46.03 -25.22 34.17
N VAL A 5 46.28 -26.53 34.18
CA VAL A 5 45.52 -27.60 33.62
C VAL A 5 44.46 -28.02 34.65
N GLY A 6 43.25 -28.21 34.29
CA GLY A 6 42.16 -28.67 35.16
C GLY A 6 41.27 -29.70 34.46
N LEU A 7 41.30 -30.83 34.99
CA LEU A 7 40.90 -32.21 34.74
C LEU A 7 39.38 -32.38 34.51
N ALA A 8 39.03 -33.22 33.52
CA ALA A 8 37.71 -33.79 33.31
C ALA A 8 37.41 -34.90 34.32
N ILE A 9 36.21 -34.96 34.85
CA ILE A 9 35.69 -36.12 35.58
C ILE A 9 34.37 -36.56 34.90
N THR A 10 34.45 -37.72 34.30
CA THR A 10 33.34 -38.51 33.74
C THR A 10 32.77 -39.38 34.86
N SER A 11 31.52 -39.26 35.17
CA SER A 11 30.82 -40.19 36.07
C SER A 11 29.80 -41.01 35.29
N ILE A 12 30.09 -42.27 35.14
CA ILE A 12 29.22 -43.32 34.62
C ILE A 12 28.37 -43.85 35.81
N PHE A 13 27.05 -43.80 35.69
CA PHE A 13 26.16 -44.58 36.56
C PHE A 13 25.50 -45.70 35.77
N ILE A 14 25.86 -46.90 36.10
CA ILE A 14 25.19 -48.15 35.68
C ILE A 14 24.14 -48.44 36.76
N ILE A 15 22.88 -48.60 36.37
CA ILE A 15 21.84 -49.18 37.21
C ILE A 15 21.20 -50.35 36.42
N THR A 16 21.47 -51.57 36.89
CA THR A 16 20.76 -52.79 36.55
C THR A 16 19.50 -52.91 37.40
N GLY A 17 18.38 -53.31 36.84
CA GLY A 17 17.24 -53.69 37.67
C GLY A 17 15.98 -54.09 36.92
N CYS A 18 15.81 -55.35 36.72
CA CYS A 18 14.60 -56.20 36.74
C CYS A 18 13.39 -55.88 35.86
N SER A 19 13.12 -56.83 35.01
CA SER A 19 11.95 -57.11 34.20
C SER A 19 10.66 -57.27 35.06
N ASN A 20 9.57 -56.63 34.58
CA ASN A 20 8.22 -57.16 34.77
C ASN A 20 7.44 -56.94 33.48
N ASN A 21 7.03 -58.04 32.86
CA ASN A 21 6.13 -58.08 31.72
C ASN A 21 4.74 -57.58 32.12
N VAL A 22 4.27 -56.53 31.48
CA VAL A 22 2.86 -56.21 31.40
C VAL A 22 2.55 -56.02 29.91
N GLU A 23 1.76 -56.92 29.38
CA GLU A 23 1.15 -56.81 28.05
C GLU A 23 0.27 -55.53 28.02
N THR A 24 0.63 -54.58 27.22
CA THR A 24 -0.23 -53.49 26.84
C THR A 24 -0.47 -53.51 25.34
N GLN A 25 -1.76 -53.56 24.98
CA GLN A 25 -2.26 -53.47 23.61
C GLN A 25 -1.74 -52.23 22.91
N PRO A 26 -1.52 -52.26 21.56
CA PRO A 26 -1.08 -51.10 20.83
C PRO A 26 -2.18 -50.04 20.77
N ALA A 27 -1.89 -48.85 21.31
CA ALA A 27 -2.71 -47.66 21.12
C ALA A 27 -2.75 -47.31 19.64
N LYS A 28 -3.96 -47.20 19.10
CA LYS A 28 -4.19 -46.62 17.76
C LYS A 28 -3.64 -45.20 17.74
N THR A 29 -2.56 -45.00 17.00
CA THR A 29 -2.08 -43.68 16.63
C THR A 29 -3.09 -43.11 15.64
N GLU A 30 -3.95 -42.22 16.10
CA GLU A 30 -4.71 -41.35 15.20
C GLU A 30 -3.72 -40.41 14.52
N THR A 31 -3.44 -40.71 13.27
CA THR A 31 -2.74 -39.80 12.37
C THR A 31 -3.65 -38.59 12.14
N VAL A 32 -3.39 -37.49 12.85
CA VAL A 32 -3.96 -36.18 12.50
C VAL A 32 -3.40 -35.86 11.13
N GLN A 33 -4.16 -36.16 10.10
CA GLN A 33 -3.94 -35.64 8.78
C GLN A 33 -4.12 -34.09 8.89
N SER A 34 -3.01 -33.37 8.93
CA SER A 34 -3.00 -31.95 8.61
C SER A 34 -3.49 -31.83 7.16
N GLN A 35 -4.73 -31.43 6.99
CA GLN A 35 -5.21 -31.00 5.69
C GLN A 35 -4.24 -29.93 5.17
N PRO A 36 -3.79 -30.02 3.92
CA PRO A 36 -3.08 -28.94 3.30
C PRO A 36 -4.04 -27.74 3.30
N LYS A 37 -3.66 -26.65 3.98
CA LYS A 37 -4.29 -25.34 3.77
C LYS A 37 -4.11 -25.07 2.28
N ASN A 38 -5.18 -25.27 1.52
CA ASN A 38 -5.26 -24.80 0.15
C ASN A 38 -4.95 -23.32 0.19
N LYS A 39 -3.78 -22.96 -0.32
CA LYS A 39 -3.50 -21.64 -0.88
C LYS A 39 -4.35 -21.50 -2.14
N GLU A 40 -5.65 -21.37 -2.00
CA GLU A 40 -6.46 -20.71 -3.01
C GLU A 40 -6.12 -19.22 -2.89
N THR A 41 -5.19 -18.84 -3.73
CA THR A 41 -4.82 -17.48 -4.02
C THR A 41 -6.05 -16.67 -4.40
N ALA A 42 -6.14 -15.51 -3.82
CA ALA A 42 -7.12 -14.46 -3.95
C ALA A 42 -7.43 -14.05 -5.41
N ASN A 43 -8.19 -14.87 -6.12
CA ASN A 43 -8.71 -14.55 -7.45
C ASN A 43 -10.22 -14.28 -7.45
N THR A 44 -10.84 -14.22 -6.28
CA THR A 44 -12.27 -13.95 -6.14
C THR A 44 -12.52 -12.86 -5.12
N ILE A 45 -13.40 -11.93 -5.46
CA ILE A 45 -13.87 -10.91 -4.54
C ILE A 45 -14.70 -11.58 -3.44
N PRO A 46 -14.46 -11.27 -2.14
CA PRO A 46 -15.25 -11.83 -1.03
C PRO A 46 -16.73 -11.44 -1.14
N GLN A 47 -17.56 -12.36 -1.62
CA GLN A 47 -18.98 -12.09 -1.93
C GLN A 47 -19.86 -11.84 -0.68
N ASN A 48 -19.41 -12.22 0.48
CA ASN A 48 -20.07 -11.93 1.75
C ASN A 48 -19.85 -10.50 2.25
N PHE A 49 -18.83 -9.80 1.71
CA PHE A 49 -18.47 -8.45 2.09
C PHE A 49 -18.58 -7.45 0.95
N TYR A 50 -18.36 -7.89 -0.30
CA TYR A 50 -18.54 -7.07 -1.50
C TYR A 50 -19.81 -7.49 -2.25
N LYS A 51 -20.52 -6.51 -2.79
CA LYS A 51 -21.67 -6.72 -3.70
C LYS A 51 -21.34 -6.18 -5.08
N GLU A 52 -21.72 -6.90 -6.13
CA GLU A 52 -21.66 -6.40 -7.49
C GLU A 52 -22.68 -5.27 -7.67
N ILE A 53 -22.25 -4.21 -8.35
CA ILE A 53 -23.08 -3.04 -8.64
C ILE A 53 -23.15 -2.82 -10.15
N THR A 54 -24.32 -2.43 -10.66
CA THR A 54 -24.59 -2.17 -12.09
C THR A 54 -24.84 -0.70 -12.39
N SER A 55 -24.70 0.16 -11.38
CA SER A 55 -24.76 1.63 -11.50
C SER A 55 -24.06 2.26 -10.30
N GLY A 56 -23.62 3.50 -10.43
CA GLY A 56 -23.04 4.21 -9.30
C GLY A 56 -22.14 5.35 -9.73
N LYS A 57 -21.76 6.14 -8.75
CA LYS A 57 -20.86 7.28 -8.92
C LYS A 57 -19.84 7.31 -7.80
N ILE A 58 -18.60 7.64 -8.13
CA ILE A 58 -17.53 7.99 -7.20
C ILE A 58 -17.47 9.51 -7.13
N ALA A 59 -17.74 10.09 -5.98
CA ALA A 59 -17.66 11.53 -5.80
C ALA A 59 -16.21 12.01 -5.73
N HIS A 60 -15.41 11.35 -4.89
CA HIS A 60 -13.99 11.62 -4.72
C HIS A 60 -13.22 10.29 -4.60
N ILE A 61 -11.97 10.33 -5.05
CA ILE A 61 -11.01 9.23 -4.92
C ILE A 61 -9.94 9.68 -3.93
N HIS A 62 -9.65 8.85 -2.94
CA HIS A 62 -8.66 9.11 -1.91
C HIS A 62 -7.46 8.16 -1.97
N GLY A 63 -7.47 7.24 -2.91
CA GLY A 63 -6.39 6.32 -3.19
C GLY A 63 -6.82 5.25 -4.17
N ILE A 64 -5.85 4.70 -4.89
CA ILE A 64 -6.06 3.67 -5.89
C ILE A 64 -4.88 2.71 -5.89
N GLY A 65 -5.13 1.41 -6.06
CA GLY A 65 -4.04 0.45 -6.08
C GLY A 65 -4.49 -0.98 -6.28
N TYR A 66 -3.50 -1.86 -6.34
CA TYR A 66 -3.65 -3.30 -6.53
C TYR A 66 -3.26 -4.03 -5.24
N ALA A 67 -4.23 -4.35 -4.40
CA ALA A 67 -3.98 -5.14 -3.20
C ALA A 67 -3.71 -6.61 -3.60
N GLY A 68 -2.60 -7.17 -3.12
CA GLY A 68 -2.15 -8.50 -3.59
C GLY A 68 -3.02 -9.67 -3.13
N ASN A 69 -3.91 -9.44 -2.17
CA ASN A 69 -4.90 -10.39 -1.69
C ASN A 69 -6.32 -10.12 -2.24
N MET A 70 -6.47 -9.16 -3.15
CA MET A 70 -7.74 -8.79 -3.79
C MET A 70 -7.54 -8.78 -5.30
N PRO A 71 -8.50 -9.26 -6.09
CA PRO A 71 -8.41 -9.15 -7.54
C PRO A 71 -8.80 -7.75 -8.01
N GLY A 72 -8.17 -7.31 -9.11
CA GLY A 72 -8.51 -6.05 -9.75
C GLY A 72 -7.98 -4.81 -9.04
N ILE A 73 -8.62 -3.69 -9.32
CA ILE A 73 -8.21 -2.36 -8.85
C ILE A 73 -9.10 -1.97 -7.67
N SER A 74 -8.49 -1.66 -6.54
CA SER A 74 -9.17 -1.11 -5.37
C SER A 74 -9.11 0.42 -5.39
N ILE A 75 -10.25 1.07 -5.16
CA ILE A 75 -10.42 2.52 -5.13
C ILE A 75 -11.05 2.91 -3.80
N ALA A 76 -10.33 3.66 -3.00
CA ALA A 76 -10.81 4.22 -1.75
C ALA A 76 -11.66 5.46 -2.00
N THR A 77 -12.80 5.55 -1.33
CA THR A 77 -13.80 6.62 -1.50
C THR A 77 -14.32 7.11 -0.15
N HIS A 78 -15.18 8.14 -0.15
CA HIS A 78 -15.91 8.58 1.06
C HIS A 78 -16.86 7.51 1.67
N SER A 79 -17.12 6.42 0.96
CA SER A 79 -18.05 5.39 1.40
C SER A 79 -17.53 3.99 1.06
N GLY A 80 -16.44 3.64 1.73
CA GLY A 80 -15.81 2.33 1.59
C GLY A 80 -14.93 2.21 0.35
N ILE A 81 -14.72 0.98 -0.08
CA ILE A 81 -13.86 0.63 -1.20
C ILE A 81 -14.70 0.13 -2.36
N LYS A 82 -14.37 0.61 -3.55
CA LYS A 82 -14.88 0.05 -4.81
C LYS A 82 -13.79 -0.75 -5.49
N VAL A 83 -14.18 -1.87 -6.11
CA VAL A 83 -13.25 -2.73 -6.85
C VAL A 83 -13.73 -2.87 -8.29
N TYR A 84 -12.80 -2.64 -9.24
CA TYR A 84 -13.02 -2.93 -10.65
C TYR A 84 -12.27 -4.18 -11.06
N GLN A 85 -12.99 -5.19 -11.54
CA GLN A 85 -12.43 -6.45 -12.00
C GLN A 85 -13.18 -6.96 -13.25
N ASN A 86 -12.45 -7.27 -14.30
CA ASN A 86 -12.99 -7.93 -15.52
C ASN A 86 -14.25 -7.26 -16.08
N GLY A 87 -14.30 -5.93 -16.10
CA GLY A 87 -15.43 -5.18 -16.61
C GLY A 87 -16.60 -4.99 -15.63
N LYS A 88 -16.48 -5.49 -14.43
CA LYS A 88 -17.49 -5.41 -13.38
C LYS A 88 -17.03 -4.52 -12.22
N TRP A 89 -18.01 -3.91 -11.56
CA TRP A 89 -17.80 -3.11 -10.39
C TRP A 89 -18.38 -3.79 -9.15
N PHE A 90 -17.65 -3.69 -8.06
CA PHE A 90 -18.05 -4.16 -6.74
C PHE A 90 -17.84 -3.05 -5.72
N GLU A 91 -18.63 -3.05 -4.65
CA GLU A 91 -18.43 -2.14 -3.52
C GLU A 91 -18.61 -2.88 -2.20
N THR A 92 -17.97 -2.38 -1.16
CA THR A 92 -18.16 -2.90 0.21
C THR A 92 -19.63 -2.74 0.63
N ALA A 93 -20.22 -3.78 1.22
CA ALA A 93 -21.59 -3.77 1.69
C ALA A 93 -21.72 -3.19 3.11
N THR A 94 -20.64 -3.22 3.87
CA THR A 94 -20.48 -2.68 5.23
C THR A 94 -19.11 -2.04 5.35
N GLN A 95 -18.76 -1.46 6.50
CA GLN A 95 -17.49 -0.74 6.70
C GLN A 95 -17.32 0.39 5.66
N LEU A 96 -18.39 1.17 5.51
CA LEU A 96 -18.46 2.28 4.55
C LEU A 96 -17.72 3.51 5.08
N HIS A 97 -16.53 3.29 5.59
CA HIS A 97 -15.67 4.34 6.14
C HIS A 97 -15.19 5.27 5.03
N ASP A 98 -14.93 6.50 5.39
CA ASP A 98 -14.27 7.49 4.55
C ASP A 98 -12.75 7.28 4.67
N TYR A 99 -12.17 6.57 3.70
CA TYR A 99 -10.75 6.26 3.69
C TYR A 99 -9.95 7.38 3.03
N MET A 100 -9.39 8.28 3.81
CA MET A 100 -8.63 9.43 3.31
C MET A 100 -7.22 9.07 2.83
N GLY A 101 -6.47 8.28 3.59
CA GLY A 101 -5.19 7.71 3.15
C GLY A 101 -5.36 6.22 2.86
N PHE A 102 -5.05 5.79 1.63
CA PHE A 102 -5.19 4.39 1.22
C PHE A 102 -3.95 3.94 0.45
N GLN A 103 -3.36 2.83 0.87
CA GLN A 103 -2.19 2.23 0.23
C GLN A 103 -2.34 0.72 0.14
N ALA A 104 -2.43 0.22 -1.09
CA ALA A 104 -2.47 -1.22 -1.37
C ALA A 104 -1.10 -1.86 -1.09
N THR A 105 -1.11 -3.03 -0.45
CA THR A 105 0.08 -3.86 -0.19
C THR A 105 -0.14 -5.30 -0.64
N LYS A 106 0.90 -6.11 -0.59
CA LYS A 106 0.82 -7.53 -0.95
C LYS A 106 -0.22 -8.30 -0.13
N ASN A 107 -0.37 -7.95 1.13
CA ASN A 107 -1.21 -8.69 2.07
C ASN A 107 -2.54 -7.98 2.38
N GLY A 108 -2.87 -6.90 1.66
CA GLY A 108 -4.07 -6.11 1.88
C GLY A 108 -3.87 -4.63 1.63
N PHE A 109 -4.24 -3.80 2.58
CA PHE A 109 -4.05 -2.36 2.48
C PHE A 109 -3.85 -1.71 3.86
N PHE A 110 -3.25 -0.51 3.84
CA PHE A 110 -3.25 0.43 4.95
C PHE A 110 -4.13 1.61 4.61
N ALA A 111 -4.79 2.16 5.61
CA ALA A 111 -5.66 3.32 5.43
C ALA A 111 -5.72 4.19 6.69
N SER A 112 -6.19 5.42 6.49
CA SER A 112 -6.60 6.36 7.53
C SER A 112 -7.96 6.95 7.15
N GLY A 113 -8.48 7.88 7.95
CA GLY A 113 -9.72 8.60 7.62
C GLY A 113 -10.74 8.61 8.75
N HIS A 114 -12.02 8.54 8.37
CA HIS A 114 -13.14 8.71 9.28
C HIS A 114 -14.08 7.49 9.28
N PRO A 115 -14.61 7.08 10.44
CA PRO A 115 -15.59 6.01 10.48
C PRO A 115 -16.90 6.45 9.83
N GLU A 116 -17.63 5.48 9.25
CA GLU A 116 -19.02 5.71 8.84
C GLU A 116 -19.89 6.14 10.03
N PRO A 117 -20.93 6.94 9.81
CA PRO A 117 -21.84 7.36 10.87
C PRO A 117 -22.47 6.16 11.59
N GLY A 118 -22.37 6.14 12.92
CA GLY A 118 -22.93 5.07 13.75
C GLY A 118 -22.03 3.84 13.95
N ALA A 119 -20.88 3.78 13.30
CA ALA A 119 -19.90 2.72 13.55
C ALA A 119 -19.29 2.84 14.95
N ASN A 120 -18.98 1.70 15.57
CA ASN A 120 -18.32 1.66 16.88
C ASN A 120 -16.79 1.88 16.76
N PHE A 121 -16.42 3.01 16.15
CA PHE A 121 -15.05 3.47 16.01
C PHE A 121 -14.89 4.89 16.52
N LYS A 122 -13.70 5.21 17.04
CA LYS A 122 -13.33 6.61 17.32
C LYS A 122 -13.05 7.34 15.99
N ASN A 123 -13.36 8.63 15.97
CA ASN A 123 -13.05 9.54 14.88
C ASN A 123 -11.89 10.49 15.31
N PRO A 124 -10.81 10.58 14.54
CA PRO A 124 -10.49 9.84 13.32
C PRO A 124 -10.06 8.38 13.57
N LEU A 125 -9.94 7.59 12.48
CA LEU A 125 -9.56 6.17 12.55
C LEU A 125 -8.10 5.96 12.97
N GLY A 126 -7.23 6.95 12.82
CA GLY A 126 -5.79 6.75 12.95
C GLY A 126 -5.23 5.96 11.77
N LEU A 127 -4.16 5.23 12.01
CA LEU A 127 -3.59 4.31 11.04
C LEU A 127 -4.19 2.91 11.21
N MET A 128 -4.81 2.42 10.16
CA MET A 128 -5.47 1.11 10.09
C MET A 128 -4.80 0.20 9.06
N LYS A 129 -4.91 -1.11 9.27
CA LYS A 129 -4.53 -2.15 8.32
C LYS A 129 -5.69 -3.12 8.12
N SER A 130 -5.86 -3.59 6.89
CA SER A 130 -6.75 -4.71 6.58
C SER A 130 -6.03 -5.76 5.77
N SER A 131 -6.24 -7.03 6.11
CA SER A 131 -5.73 -8.19 5.36
C SER A 131 -6.84 -8.99 4.67
N ASP A 132 -8.08 -8.51 4.71
CA ASP A 132 -9.26 -9.21 4.19
C ASP A 132 -10.18 -8.30 3.36
N GLY A 133 -9.58 -7.35 2.65
CA GLY A 133 -10.28 -6.45 1.74
C GLY A 133 -11.15 -5.39 2.42
N GLY A 134 -10.92 -5.10 3.71
CA GLY A 134 -11.62 -4.07 4.47
C GLY A 134 -12.73 -4.61 5.39
N ASN A 135 -12.96 -5.92 5.39
CA ASN A 135 -13.99 -6.51 6.27
C ASN A 135 -13.60 -6.38 7.75
N ASN A 136 -12.31 -6.50 8.07
CA ASN A 136 -11.77 -6.22 9.39
C ASN A 136 -10.64 -5.19 9.29
N LEU A 137 -10.63 -4.27 10.26
CA LEU A 137 -9.63 -3.22 10.40
C LEU A 137 -8.84 -3.40 11.69
N GLU A 138 -7.55 -3.64 11.56
CA GLU A 138 -6.59 -3.64 12.65
C GLU A 138 -6.17 -2.20 12.97
N LYS A 139 -6.23 -1.82 14.24
CA LYS A 139 -5.79 -0.50 14.72
C LYS A 139 -4.29 -0.56 14.98
N LEU A 140 -3.49 0.18 14.20
CA LEU A 140 -2.04 0.19 14.37
C LEU A 140 -1.55 1.33 15.25
N ALA A 141 -1.89 2.58 14.92
CA ALA A 141 -1.41 3.75 15.64
C ALA A 141 -2.38 4.94 15.57
N PHE A 142 -2.29 5.85 16.52
CA PHE A 142 -2.98 7.15 16.57
C PHE A 142 -4.50 7.09 16.45
N TYR A 143 -5.10 6.00 16.91
CA TYR A 143 -6.55 5.77 16.87
C TYR A 143 -7.31 6.80 17.71
N GLY A 144 -8.17 7.55 17.04
CA GLY A 144 -8.92 8.66 17.64
C GLY A 144 -8.10 9.94 17.79
N GLU A 145 -6.91 10.02 17.18
CA GLU A 145 -6.01 11.17 17.33
C GLU A 145 -5.67 11.84 15.99
N SER A 146 -5.41 11.07 14.93
CA SER A 146 -4.93 11.62 13.66
C SER A 146 -5.66 11.02 12.46
N ASP A 147 -5.83 11.87 11.46
CA ASP A 147 -6.26 11.51 10.11
C ASP A 147 -5.09 11.78 9.15
N PHE A 148 -4.60 10.71 8.51
CA PHE A 148 -3.45 10.80 7.62
C PHE A 148 -3.90 10.78 6.17
N HIS A 149 -4.10 11.97 5.58
CA HIS A 149 -4.35 12.11 4.14
C HIS A 149 -3.14 11.71 3.30
N ASN A 150 -1.96 12.02 3.81
CA ASN A 150 -0.70 11.74 3.15
C ASN A 150 -0.04 10.52 3.80
N LEU A 151 -0.17 9.37 3.13
CA LEU A 151 0.31 8.05 3.56
C LEU A 151 0.91 7.32 2.37
N ALA A 152 2.08 6.69 2.53
CA ALA A 152 2.63 5.73 1.59
C ALA A 152 3.14 4.50 2.32
N VAL A 153 2.97 3.33 1.70
CA VAL A 153 3.41 2.05 2.28
C VAL A 153 4.08 1.21 1.21
N GLY A 154 5.25 0.66 1.51
CA GLY A 154 5.94 -0.26 0.61
C GLY A 154 5.16 -1.55 0.40
N TYR A 155 4.95 -1.95 -0.85
CA TYR A 155 4.07 -3.06 -1.20
C TYR A 155 4.44 -4.39 -0.53
N ASN A 156 5.72 -4.78 -0.55
CA ASN A 156 6.22 -6.01 0.07
C ASN A 156 6.81 -5.77 1.46
N THR A 157 7.44 -4.60 1.67
CA THR A 157 8.13 -4.27 2.92
C THR A 157 7.20 -3.82 4.04
N GLU A 158 6.04 -3.30 3.68
CA GLU A 158 5.10 -2.63 4.58
C GLU A 158 5.76 -1.47 5.38
N ALA A 159 6.89 -0.93 4.89
CA ALA A 159 7.47 0.30 5.44
C ALA A 159 6.51 1.47 5.21
N ILE A 160 6.17 2.16 6.28
CA ILE A 160 5.16 3.21 6.30
C ILE A 160 5.85 4.56 6.28
N TYR A 161 5.39 5.46 5.44
CA TYR A 161 5.72 6.88 5.43
C TYR A 161 4.45 7.68 5.58
N LEU A 162 4.47 8.72 6.42
CA LEU A 162 3.34 9.62 6.57
C LEU A 162 3.81 11.07 6.83
N TYR A 163 2.96 12.00 6.45
CA TYR A 163 3.08 13.38 6.89
C TYR A 163 2.06 13.64 7.99
N ASN A 164 2.54 13.92 9.21
CA ASN A 164 1.69 14.30 10.34
C ASN A 164 1.43 15.80 10.28
N GLU A 165 0.21 16.19 9.95
CA GLU A 165 -0.16 17.60 9.76
C GLU A 165 -0.30 18.36 11.07
N ARG A 166 -0.68 17.67 12.15
CA ARG A 166 -0.92 18.24 13.47
C ARG A 166 -0.30 17.37 14.54
N PRO A 167 0.27 17.95 15.61
CA PRO A 167 0.78 17.17 16.73
C PRO A 167 -0.26 16.22 17.30
N ASN A 168 0.17 14.99 17.64
CA ASN A 168 -0.60 13.98 18.33
C ASN A 168 0.17 13.47 19.57
N SER A 169 -0.25 12.36 20.16
CA SER A 169 0.36 11.83 21.40
C SER A 169 1.86 11.50 21.28
N LYS A 170 2.36 11.20 20.06
CA LYS A 170 3.76 10.78 19.85
C LYS A 170 4.52 11.66 18.84
N LEU A 171 3.83 12.26 17.87
CA LEU A 171 4.44 12.94 16.73
C LEU A 171 4.15 14.43 16.76
N GLN A 172 5.16 15.22 16.44
CA GLN A 172 5.00 16.63 16.08
C GLN A 172 4.60 16.73 14.60
N GLN A 173 4.33 17.94 14.11
CA GLN A 173 4.16 18.17 12.67
C GLN A 173 5.44 17.77 11.94
N GLY A 174 5.31 16.97 10.85
CA GLY A 174 6.47 16.55 10.08
C GLY A 174 6.29 15.26 9.32
N PHE A 175 7.34 14.86 8.62
CA PHE A 175 7.41 13.64 7.82
C PHE A 175 8.07 12.54 8.65
N TYR A 176 7.42 11.39 8.72
CA TYR A 176 7.85 10.27 9.54
C TYR A 176 7.82 8.96 8.77
N PHE A 177 8.64 8.00 9.22
CA PHE A 177 8.59 6.64 8.74
C PHE A 177 8.59 5.63 9.90
N SER A 178 8.04 4.45 9.61
CA SER A 178 8.06 3.27 10.49
C SER A 178 8.34 2.02 9.65
N THR A 179 9.08 1.06 10.22
CA THR A 179 9.40 -0.24 9.60
C THR A 179 8.89 -1.42 10.41
N ASP A 180 8.02 -1.16 11.39
CA ASP A 180 7.52 -2.13 12.38
C ASP A 180 6.00 -2.01 12.61
N ASN A 181 5.25 -1.77 11.54
CA ASN A 181 3.79 -1.58 11.56
C ASN A 181 3.33 -0.41 12.46
N GLY A 182 4.10 0.67 12.53
CA GLY A 182 3.71 1.86 13.26
C GLY A 182 3.92 1.79 14.79
N GLN A 183 4.72 0.85 15.29
CA GLN A 183 5.07 0.77 16.70
C GLN A 183 6.06 1.87 17.08
N GLU A 184 7.12 2.03 16.30
CA GLU A 184 8.10 3.08 16.42
C GLU A 184 8.12 3.99 15.19
N TRP A 185 8.31 5.29 15.43
CA TRP A 185 8.33 6.33 14.41
C TRP A 185 9.63 7.11 14.46
N LYS A 186 10.22 7.33 13.29
CA LYS A 186 11.43 8.14 13.13
C LYS A 186 11.13 9.33 12.23
N ASN A 187 11.59 10.51 12.62
CA ASN A 187 11.44 11.73 11.84
C ASN A 187 12.42 11.75 10.66
N SER A 188 11.91 12.00 9.46
CA SER A 188 12.69 12.23 8.25
C SER A 188 13.03 13.71 8.13
N LYS A 189 14.27 14.02 7.77
CA LYS A 189 14.79 15.40 7.82
C LYS A 189 14.46 16.24 6.60
N LEU A 190 13.99 15.63 5.52
CA LEU A 190 13.63 16.26 4.24
C LEU A 190 14.73 17.17 3.65
N LYS A 191 16.01 16.94 3.98
CA LYS A 191 17.12 17.76 3.45
C LYS A 191 17.13 17.67 1.91
N GLY A 192 17.23 18.83 1.26
CA GLY A 192 17.21 18.93 -0.21
C GLY A 192 15.83 19.05 -0.83
N LEU A 193 14.75 18.87 -0.03
CA LEU A 193 13.37 19.07 -0.46
C LEU A 193 12.83 20.38 0.16
N SER A 194 12.75 21.43 -0.62
CA SER A 194 12.27 22.75 -0.18
C SER A 194 10.94 23.16 -0.83
N SER A 195 10.36 22.29 -1.63
CA SER A 195 9.16 22.53 -2.41
C SER A 195 7.91 21.96 -1.73
N THR A 196 6.74 22.46 -2.12
CA THR A 196 5.45 21.95 -1.63
C THR A 196 5.25 20.52 -2.14
N ILE A 197 5.06 19.59 -1.22
CA ILE A 197 4.77 18.18 -1.50
C ILE A 197 3.30 18.04 -1.94
N HIS A 198 3.06 17.29 -3.01
CA HIS A 198 1.72 16.92 -3.47
C HIS A 198 1.38 15.48 -3.10
N SER A 199 2.29 14.54 -3.34
CA SER A 199 2.11 13.13 -2.94
C SER A 199 3.47 12.46 -2.75
N PHE A 200 3.47 11.24 -2.20
CA PHE A 200 4.67 10.42 -2.10
C PHE A 200 4.34 8.93 -2.22
N SER A 201 5.33 8.14 -2.59
CA SER A 201 5.20 6.70 -2.79
C SER A 201 6.45 5.99 -2.30
N ALA A 202 6.26 4.92 -1.53
CA ALA A 202 7.33 4.06 -1.04
C ALA A 202 7.67 2.97 -2.06
N HIS A 203 8.97 2.63 -2.13
CA HIS A 203 9.43 1.53 -2.98
C HIS A 203 8.86 0.18 -2.48
N PRO A 204 8.40 -0.71 -3.37
CA PRO A 204 7.80 -1.97 -2.95
C PRO A 204 8.72 -2.88 -2.13
N ASP A 205 10.02 -2.95 -2.46
CA ASP A 205 10.96 -3.90 -1.88
C ASP A 205 12.10 -3.27 -1.06
N GLN A 206 12.27 -1.95 -1.10
CA GLN A 206 13.34 -1.25 -0.39
C GLN A 206 12.76 -0.24 0.59
N SER A 207 12.73 -0.62 1.87
CA SER A 207 12.12 0.18 2.94
C SER A 207 12.67 1.60 3.06
N SER A 208 13.94 1.84 2.64
CA SER A 208 14.59 3.15 2.73
C SER A 208 14.31 4.08 1.55
N VAL A 209 13.65 3.58 0.49
CA VAL A 209 13.45 4.34 -0.75
C VAL A 209 12.04 4.90 -0.81
N VAL A 210 11.95 6.22 -1.00
CA VAL A 210 10.68 6.96 -1.14
C VAL A 210 10.84 8.06 -2.19
N ALA A 211 9.86 8.19 -3.07
CA ALA A 211 9.76 9.29 -4.02
C ALA A 211 8.66 10.26 -3.59
N VAL A 212 8.87 11.54 -3.87
CA VAL A 212 7.95 12.63 -3.58
C VAL A 212 7.67 13.40 -4.85
N SER A 213 6.39 13.62 -5.19
CA SER A 213 5.97 14.60 -6.18
C SER A 213 5.79 15.96 -5.51
N ALA A 214 6.31 16.99 -6.15
CA ALA A 214 6.33 18.34 -5.61
C ALA A 214 6.08 19.38 -6.72
N LYS A 215 5.85 20.62 -6.28
CA LYS A 215 5.57 21.74 -7.19
C LYS A 215 6.66 22.01 -8.24
N ASP A 216 7.88 21.59 -7.99
CA ASP A 216 9.03 21.83 -8.86
C ASP A 216 9.70 20.56 -9.37
N GLY A 217 9.10 19.39 -9.16
CA GLY A 217 9.61 18.13 -9.68
C GLY A 217 9.30 16.91 -8.84
N VAL A 218 9.94 15.82 -9.19
CA VAL A 218 9.96 14.58 -8.41
C VAL A 218 11.31 14.46 -7.73
N TYR A 219 11.28 14.17 -6.45
CA TYR A 219 12.46 13.95 -5.62
C TYR A 219 12.52 12.49 -5.17
N LEU A 220 13.72 11.94 -5.12
CA LEU A 220 13.97 10.57 -4.65
C LEU A 220 14.88 10.60 -3.42
N SER A 221 14.53 9.81 -2.43
CA SER A 221 15.36 9.52 -1.25
C SER A 221 15.64 8.02 -1.18
N THR A 222 16.85 7.66 -0.76
CA THR A 222 17.27 6.28 -0.50
C THR A 222 17.64 6.04 0.98
N ASP A 223 17.38 7.04 1.84
CA ASP A 223 17.76 7.05 3.24
C ASP A 223 16.58 7.40 4.18
N TYR A 224 15.39 6.84 3.89
CA TYR A 224 14.17 7.04 4.66
C TYR A 224 13.66 8.50 4.68
N GLY A 225 13.88 9.26 3.61
CA GLY A 225 13.46 10.65 3.52
C GLY A 225 14.33 11.63 4.31
N ASN A 226 15.53 11.23 4.76
CA ASN A 226 16.44 12.17 5.40
C ASN A 226 17.07 13.13 4.40
N THR A 227 17.44 12.62 3.21
CA THR A 227 17.93 13.45 2.11
C THR A 227 17.15 13.14 0.83
N PHE A 228 16.86 14.18 0.06
CA PHE A 228 16.17 14.08 -1.22
C PHE A 228 17.02 14.74 -2.31
N GLU A 229 17.06 14.10 -3.46
CA GLU A 229 17.68 14.64 -4.68
C GLU A 229 16.59 14.81 -5.75
N LEU A 230 16.68 15.91 -6.52
CA LEU A 230 15.78 16.12 -7.66
C LEU A 230 16.02 15.03 -8.70
N PHE A 231 15.00 14.22 -8.93
CA PHE A 231 15.08 13.04 -9.80
C PHE A 231 14.51 13.30 -11.20
N SER A 232 13.50 14.17 -11.32
CA SER A 232 12.90 14.56 -12.60
C SER A 232 13.48 15.87 -13.14
N LYS A 233 13.01 16.29 -14.33
CA LYS A 233 13.12 17.69 -14.75
C LYS A 233 12.36 18.58 -13.79
N SER A 234 12.80 19.84 -13.66
CA SER A 234 12.12 20.84 -12.82
C SER A 234 10.81 21.29 -13.48
N VAL A 235 9.74 20.53 -13.24
CA VAL A 235 8.37 20.78 -13.72
C VAL A 235 7.40 20.23 -12.68
N GLU A 236 6.29 20.94 -12.44
CA GLU A 236 5.30 20.53 -11.43
C GLU A 236 4.85 19.10 -11.62
N SER A 237 4.99 18.29 -10.57
CA SER A 237 4.55 16.89 -10.54
C SER A 237 3.38 16.74 -9.57
N THR A 238 2.29 16.12 -10.02
CA THR A 238 1.03 16.03 -9.26
C THR A 238 0.81 14.68 -8.61
N ALA A 239 1.40 13.61 -9.16
CA ALA A 239 1.28 12.26 -8.65
C ALA A 239 2.56 11.47 -8.89
N VAL A 240 2.87 10.54 -8.01
CA VAL A 240 4.03 9.64 -8.14
C VAL A 240 3.69 8.24 -7.63
N THR A 241 4.24 7.23 -8.30
CA THR A 241 4.30 5.84 -7.81
C THR A 241 5.69 5.27 -8.08
N VAL A 242 6.17 4.43 -7.18
CA VAL A 242 7.46 3.75 -7.31
C VAL A 242 7.21 2.27 -7.58
N SER A 243 7.81 1.75 -8.64
CA SER A 243 7.90 0.32 -8.91
C SER A 243 9.26 -0.22 -8.50
N ASN A 244 9.53 -1.50 -8.76
CA ASN A 244 10.84 -2.09 -8.44
C ASN A 244 12.01 -1.45 -9.20
N GLU A 245 11.77 -0.95 -10.40
CA GLU A 245 12.81 -0.46 -11.30
C GLU A 245 12.66 1.02 -11.63
N ASP A 246 11.46 1.57 -11.47
CA ASP A 246 11.12 2.88 -12.01
C ASP A 246 10.38 3.76 -11.01
N VAL A 247 10.52 5.05 -11.19
CA VAL A 247 9.60 6.06 -10.68
C VAL A 247 8.67 6.49 -11.82
N ILE A 248 7.37 6.37 -11.63
CA ILE A 248 6.34 6.76 -12.59
C ILE A 248 5.61 7.97 -12.01
N TYR A 249 5.55 9.05 -12.76
CA TYR A 249 4.98 10.28 -12.24
C TYR A 249 4.17 11.05 -13.28
N ALA A 250 3.15 11.77 -12.83
CA ALA A 250 2.43 12.73 -13.61
C ALA A 250 3.04 14.13 -13.43
N SER A 251 3.14 14.87 -14.51
CA SER A 251 3.59 16.26 -14.51
C SER A 251 2.67 17.15 -15.35
N ILE A 252 2.65 18.46 -15.02
CA ILE A 252 1.90 19.47 -15.75
C ILE A 252 2.89 20.51 -16.26
N ASN A 253 2.88 20.75 -17.57
CA ASN A 253 3.69 21.80 -18.16
C ASN A 253 3.01 23.18 -18.06
N LYS A 254 3.71 24.22 -18.52
CA LYS A 254 3.20 25.62 -18.49
C LYS A 254 1.96 25.85 -19.36
N GLN A 255 1.65 24.93 -20.27
CA GLN A 255 0.47 24.95 -21.14
C GLN A 255 -0.71 24.17 -20.53
N ASN A 256 -0.60 23.70 -19.28
CA ASN A 256 -1.52 22.80 -18.62
C ASN A 256 -1.69 21.44 -19.31
N GLU A 257 -0.70 21.02 -20.11
CA GLU A 257 -0.67 19.68 -20.67
C GLU A 257 -0.11 18.71 -19.66
N GLN A 258 -0.79 17.61 -19.47
CA GLN A 258 -0.38 16.56 -18.55
C GLN A 258 0.32 15.44 -19.27
N MET A 259 1.29 14.87 -18.60
CA MET A 259 2.14 13.80 -19.10
C MET A 259 2.44 12.82 -17.99
N ILE A 260 2.46 11.53 -18.31
CA ILE A 260 3.02 10.51 -17.44
C ILE A 260 4.40 10.14 -17.97
N THR A 261 5.39 10.21 -17.09
CA THR A 261 6.76 9.79 -17.38
C THR A 261 7.14 8.61 -16.49
N LYS A 262 7.76 7.62 -17.08
CA LYS A 262 8.42 6.51 -16.42
C LYS A 262 9.91 6.73 -16.50
N LYS A 263 10.62 6.73 -15.36
CA LYS A 263 12.05 6.94 -15.27
C LYS A 263 12.71 5.84 -14.47
N SER A 264 13.72 5.19 -15.06
CA SER A 264 14.50 4.14 -14.42
C SER A 264 15.32 4.68 -13.26
N ILE A 265 15.23 4.03 -12.10
CA ILE A 265 16.02 4.38 -10.91
C ILE A 265 17.52 4.08 -11.15
N ALA A 266 17.83 3.01 -11.89
CA ALA A 266 19.20 2.56 -12.11
C ALA A 266 19.91 3.33 -13.25
N THR A 267 19.22 3.56 -14.37
CA THR A 267 19.84 4.12 -15.59
C THR A 267 19.52 5.59 -15.83
N ASN A 268 18.51 6.13 -15.13
CA ASN A 268 17.94 7.46 -15.37
C ASN A 268 17.29 7.63 -16.76
N GLU A 269 17.07 6.55 -17.50
CA GLU A 269 16.35 6.59 -18.77
C GLU A 269 14.91 6.98 -18.57
N GLU A 270 14.40 7.91 -19.39
CA GLU A 270 13.03 8.42 -19.34
C GLU A 270 12.22 7.93 -20.54
N THR A 271 11.00 7.48 -20.29
CA THR A 271 10.02 7.14 -21.30
C THR A 271 8.71 7.86 -21.00
N ASN A 272 8.20 8.61 -21.98
CA ASN A 272 6.88 9.22 -21.87
C ASN A 272 5.81 8.19 -22.20
N ILE A 273 4.80 8.08 -21.33
CA ILE A 273 3.64 7.23 -21.51
C ILE A 273 2.53 8.08 -22.12
N GLN A 274 2.08 7.68 -23.31
CA GLN A 274 0.97 8.36 -24.00
C GLN A 274 -0.32 8.19 -23.20
N ILE A 275 -0.97 9.27 -22.83
CA ILE A 275 -2.26 9.25 -22.12
C ILE A 275 -3.39 9.77 -22.99
N PRO A 276 -4.65 9.41 -22.72
CA PRO A 276 -5.81 10.06 -23.33
C PRO A 276 -5.82 11.56 -23.05
N SER A 277 -6.38 12.33 -23.96
CA SER A 277 -6.57 13.76 -23.76
C SER A 277 -7.48 14.02 -22.56
N LEU A 278 -7.00 14.82 -21.62
CA LEU A 278 -7.74 15.26 -20.44
C LEU A 278 -8.26 16.68 -20.63
N ASP A 279 -9.36 17.00 -19.95
CA ASP A 279 -9.81 18.38 -19.82
C ASP A 279 -8.73 19.23 -19.14
N SER A 280 -8.49 20.45 -19.59
CA SER A 280 -7.44 21.34 -19.04
C SER A 280 -7.64 21.74 -17.58
N LYS A 281 -8.83 21.51 -17.02
CA LYS A 281 -9.18 21.73 -15.62
C LYS A 281 -9.23 20.42 -14.82
N ASP A 282 -8.79 19.32 -15.40
CA ASP A 282 -8.68 18.05 -14.71
C ASP A 282 -7.21 17.73 -14.47
N THR A 283 -6.87 17.09 -13.37
CA THR A 283 -5.50 16.85 -12.96
C THR A 283 -5.34 15.40 -12.51
N ILE A 284 -4.27 14.74 -12.95
CA ILE A 284 -3.93 13.40 -12.47
C ILE A 284 -3.49 13.52 -11.01
N MET A 285 -4.22 12.83 -10.12
CA MET A 285 -4.00 12.85 -8.67
C MET A 285 -3.37 11.55 -8.16
N TYR A 286 -3.61 10.44 -8.84
CA TYR A 286 -3.14 9.12 -8.43
C TYR A 286 -2.67 8.32 -9.63
N ILE A 287 -1.57 7.60 -9.45
CA ILE A 287 -1.04 6.62 -10.40
C ILE A 287 -0.68 5.36 -9.61
N SER A 288 -0.99 4.20 -10.16
CA SER A 288 -0.53 2.94 -9.62
C SER A 288 -0.17 1.98 -10.76
N GLN A 289 0.94 1.28 -10.62
CA GLN A 289 1.28 0.12 -11.43
C GLN A 289 1.07 -1.13 -10.58
N ASN A 290 0.53 -2.20 -11.19
CA ASN A 290 0.34 -3.45 -10.49
C ASN A 290 1.72 -4.09 -10.18
N PRO A 291 2.11 -4.24 -8.90
CA PRO A 291 3.42 -4.81 -8.55
C PRO A 291 3.57 -6.29 -8.94
N GLN A 292 2.47 -6.98 -9.21
CA GLN A 292 2.45 -8.39 -9.65
C GLN A 292 2.40 -8.53 -11.19
N ASN A 293 2.02 -7.46 -11.90
CA ASN A 293 1.93 -7.43 -13.35
C ASN A 293 2.22 -6.02 -13.87
N SER A 294 3.46 -5.72 -14.20
CA SER A 294 3.90 -4.40 -14.64
C SER A 294 3.24 -3.87 -15.91
N SER A 295 2.52 -4.73 -16.67
CA SER A 295 1.70 -4.30 -17.80
C SER A 295 0.40 -3.62 -17.38
N GLU A 296 -0.05 -3.83 -16.14
CA GLU A 296 -1.24 -3.18 -15.63
C GLU A 296 -0.90 -1.88 -14.92
N MET A 297 -1.53 -0.82 -15.38
CA MET A 297 -1.39 0.52 -14.82
C MET A 297 -2.76 1.17 -14.72
N VAL A 298 -2.92 2.03 -13.72
CA VAL A 298 -4.13 2.82 -13.54
C VAL A 298 -3.76 4.23 -13.13
N PHE A 299 -4.47 5.22 -13.64
CA PHE A 299 -4.43 6.56 -13.07
C PHE A 299 -5.83 7.12 -12.85
N ALA A 300 -5.93 8.01 -11.88
CA ALA A 300 -7.16 8.69 -11.53
C ALA A 300 -6.95 10.21 -11.47
N THR A 301 -7.99 10.96 -11.88
CA THR A 301 -7.96 12.41 -11.93
C THR A 301 -8.81 13.05 -10.82
N MET A 302 -8.63 14.34 -10.62
CA MET A 302 -9.39 15.15 -9.66
C MET A 302 -10.91 15.12 -9.92
N LYS A 303 -11.34 15.01 -11.20
CA LYS A 303 -12.75 14.84 -11.58
C LYS A 303 -13.24 13.39 -11.51
N ALA A 304 -12.46 12.51 -10.85
CA ALA A 304 -12.75 11.08 -10.74
C ALA A 304 -12.91 10.39 -12.11
N ASN A 305 -12.13 10.79 -13.12
CA ASN A 305 -11.90 10.00 -14.31
C ASN A 305 -10.83 8.95 -13.97
N VAL A 306 -11.10 7.68 -14.25
CA VAL A 306 -10.17 6.59 -14.02
C VAL A 306 -9.89 5.86 -15.33
N PHE A 307 -8.61 5.70 -15.62
CA PHE A 307 -8.13 5.05 -16.84
C PHE A 307 -7.25 3.87 -16.48
N LEU A 308 -7.56 2.72 -17.07
CA LEU A 308 -6.84 1.46 -16.91
C LEU A 308 -6.11 1.11 -18.20
N SER A 309 -4.84 0.74 -18.08
CA SER A 309 -4.05 0.08 -19.13
C SER A 309 -3.70 -1.33 -18.69
N THR A 310 -3.69 -2.26 -19.65
CA THR A 310 -3.25 -3.66 -19.47
C THR A 310 -2.06 -4.03 -20.36
N ASP A 311 -1.46 -3.03 -21.03
CA ASP A 311 -0.38 -3.18 -22.01
C ASP A 311 0.83 -2.24 -21.75
N GLY A 312 1.01 -1.85 -20.49
CA GLY A 312 2.11 -1.00 -20.06
C GLY A 312 1.96 0.47 -20.44
N GLY A 313 0.72 0.95 -20.54
CA GLY A 313 0.42 2.35 -20.84
C GLY A 313 0.37 2.66 -22.35
N LYS A 314 0.35 1.66 -23.23
CA LYS A 314 0.23 1.87 -24.68
C LYS A 314 -1.20 2.23 -25.07
N THR A 315 -2.18 1.58 -24.45
CA THR A 315 -3.61 1.89 -24.61
C THR A 315 -4.30 2.03 -23.26
N TRP A 316 -5.38 2.82 -23.22
CA TRP A 316 -6.12 3.12 -22.00
C TRP A 316 -7.62 2.95 -22.21
N LYS A 317 -8.24 2.27 -21.26
CA LYS A 317 -9.70 2.14 -21.14
C LYS A 317 -10.17 3.05 -20.03
N GLN A 318 -11.12 3.95 -20.32
CA GLN A 318 -11.77 4.74 -19.29
C GLN A 318 -12.79 3.88 -18.54
N ILE A 319 -12.61 3.67 -17.24
CA ILE A 319 -13.48 2.86 -16.39
C ILE A 319 -14.38 3.70 -15.48
N THR A 320 -14.09 5.00 -15.31
CA THR A 320 -15.04 5.99 -14.78
C THR A 320 -14.97 7.28 -15.59
N LYS A 321 -16.10 7.93 -15.77
CA LYS A 321 -16.19 9.26 -16.42
C LYS A 321 -16.89 10.22 -15.47
N GLU A 322 -16.15 11.26 -15.03
CA GLU A 322 -16.62 12.21 -14.02
C GLU A 322 -17.26 11.49 -12.81
N GLY A 323 -16.59 10.44 -12.37
CA GLY A 323 -17.02 9.55 -11.31
C GLY A 323 -18.09 8.53 -11.68
N SER A 324 -18.79 8.67 -12.79
CA SER A 324 -19.81 7.69 -13.25
C SER A 324 -19.14 6.42 -13.69
N LEU A 325 -19.52 5.29 -13.10
CA LEU A 325 -18.95 3.98 -13.39
C LEU A 325 -19.28 3.58 -14.83
N GLN A 326 -18.28 3.08 -15.56
CA GLN A 326 -18.44 2.55 -16.91
C GLN A 326 -18.50 1.02 -16.85
N TYR A 327 -19.40 0.44 -17.62
CA TYR A 327 -19.62 -1.00 -17.74
C TYR A 327 -19.27 -1.46 -19.15
N ASN A 328 -18.88 -2.71 -19.29
CA ASN A 328 -18.63 -3.32 -20.61
C ASN A 328 -19.93 -3.79 -21.24
#